data_b3f1f808e57a1e9c7be8ae06e1d599a5
#
_entry.id   b3f1f808e57a1e9c7be8ae06e1d599a5
#
_cell.length_a   1.000
_cell.length_b   1.000
_cell.length_c   1.000
_cell.angle_alpha   90.00
_cell.angle_beta   90.00
_cell.angle_gamma   90.00
#
_symmetry.space_group_name_H-M   'P 1'
#
loop_
_entity.id
_entity.type
_entity.pdbx_description
1 polymer ?
#
loop_
_entity_poly.entity_id
_entity_poly.type
_entity_poly.pdbx_seq_one_letter_code
_entity_poly.pdbx_strand_id
1 'polypeptide(L)'
;RGYYFEFENYFKRKCGTDIAGKMHIGRSRNEIDSCISRLLMKRNLSSFCKNVINITTTLVNNFSENSNYFPYYTQNQPASFVKVNHYFNNIIFTLYEYLDKIFNSNSSINHSPLGSCGLNGSDFNLNYKKISRKLNFKFMEKNSIKSVSDYEYLIYYINLSNIIITKLSRMFHDFIFFQSYEINYIKLGKKYLGKSSYFPHKSNPYLIEKCLSLSNELNNYNNLISNGLRNFLL
;
A
#
# COMPACT_ATOMS: atom_id res chain seq x y z
N ARG A 1 15.73 23.99 -10.33
CA ARG A 1 15.41 24.65 -9.05
C ARG A 1 14.13 24.00 -8.53
N GLY A 2 14.20 23.27 -7.39
CA GLY A 2 13.13 22.38 -6.94
C GLY A 2 11.94 23.13 -6.31
N TYR A 3 10.80 22.45 -6.20
CA TYR A 3 9.53 22.88 -5.60
C TYR A 3 9.67 23.64 -4.27
N TYR A 4 10.72 23.36 -3.51
CA TYR A 4 10.97 24.04 -2.23
C TYR A 4 11.16 25.55 -2.40
N PHE A 5 11.93 25.99 -3.38
CA PHE A 5 12.18 27.42 -3.61
C PHE A 5 10.94 28.12 -4.19
N GLU A 6 10.15 27.43 -4.98
CA GLU A 6 8.86 27.94 -5.47
C GLU A 6 7.87 28.13 -4.32
N PHE A 7 7.81 27.15 -3.40
CA PHE A 7 7.00 27.25 -2.19
C PHE A 7 7.47 28.39 -1.27
N GLU A 8 8.78 28.53 -1.06
CA GLU A 8 9.36 29.62 -0.27
C GLU A 8 9.01 30.99 -0.86
N ASN A 9 9.13 31.13 -2.19
CA ASN A 9 8.75 32.37 -2.90
C ASN A 9 7.24 32.66 -2.82
N TYR A 10 6.42 31.61 -2.92
CA TYR A 10 4.97 31.76 -2.73
C TYR A 10 4.66 32.25 -1.31
N PHE A 11 5.32 31.68 -0.29
CA PHE A 11 5.12 32.05 1.09
C PHE A 11 5.61 33.48 1.40
N LYS A 12 6.75 33.89 0.84
CA LYS A 12 7.24 35.28 0.91
C LYS A 12 6.21 36.28 0.35
N ARG A 13 5.58 35.97 -0.76
CA ARG A 13 4.53 36.80 -1.34
C ARG A 13 3.26 36.88 -0.48
N LYS A 14 2.93 35.83 0.26
CA LYS A 14 1.71 35.75 1.08
C LYS A 14 1.87 36.37 2.48
N CYS A 15 3.00 36.15 3.13
CA CYS A 15 3.23 36.47 4.54
C CYS A 15 4.31 37.54 4.76
N GLY A 16 4.95 38.03 3.69
CA GLY A 16 6.10 38.94 3.78
C GLY A 16 7.42 38.19 4.05
N THR A 17 8.53 38.88 3.72
CA THR A 17 9.88 38.30 3.80
C THR A 17 10.30 37.96 5.23
N ASP A 18 9.91 38.76 6.23
CA ASP A 18 10.29 38.58 7.63
C ASP A 18 9.69 37.30 8.24
N ILE A 19 8.40 37.04 8.00
CA ILE A 19 7.73 35.81 8.46
C ILE A 19 8.22 34.59 7.67
N ALA A 20 8.27 34.70 6.34
CA ALA A 20 8.70 33.62 5.48
C ALA A 20 10.16 33.23 5.69
N GLY A 21 11.05 34.17 5.99
CA GLY A 21 12.44 33.91 6.32
C GLY A 21 12.63 33.07 7.57
N LYS A 22 11.68 33.09 8.51
CA LYS A 22 11.70 32.27 9.73
C LYS A 22 11.20 30.84 9.50
N MET A 23 10.57 30.54 8.37
CA MET A 23 9.95 29.22 8.11
C MET A 23 10.97 28.09 8.12
N HIS A 24 12.18 28.33 7.68
CA HIS A 24 13.24 27.29 7.54
C HIS A 24 14.25 27.26 8.70
N ILE A 25 14.07 28.09 9.73
CA ILE A 25 14.98 28.11 10.87
C ILE A 25 15.05 26.74 11.53
N GLY A 26 16.26 26.24 11.75
CA GLY A 26 16.53 24.95 12.39
C GLY A 26 16.01 23.74 11.60
N ARG A 27 15.87 23.83 10.29
CA ARG A 27 15.39 22.77 9.42
C ARG A 27 16.31 22.56 8.24
N SER A 28 16.30 21.33 7.73
CA SER A 28 16.91 20.94 6.46
C SER A 28 15.86 20.41 5.49
N ARG A 29 16.10 20.55 4.20
CA ARG A 29 15.26 19.91 3.17
C ARG A 29 15.21 18.38 3.34
N ASN A 30 16.33 17.76 3.72
CA ASN A 30 16.40 16.31 3.91
C ASN A 30 15.42 15.82 4.98
N GLU A 31 15.34 16.49 6.14
CA GLU A 31 14.38 16.10 7.17
C GLU A 31 12.94 16.43 6.76
N ILE A 32 12.71 17.48 5.99
CA ILE A 32 11.38 17.82 5.47
C ILE A 32 10.92 16.77 4.47
N ASP A 33 11.77 16.39 3.52
CA ASP A 33 11.47 15.38 2.52
C ASP A 33 11.22 14.00 3.17
N SER A 34 12.04 13.62 4.14
CA SER A 34 11.85 12.43 4.96
C SER A 34 10.52 12.47 5.74
N CYS A 35 10.14 13.64 6.28
CA CYS A 35 8.88 13.84 6.97
C CYS A 35 7.68 13.69 6.03
N ILE A 36 7.73 14.37 4.88
CA ILE A 36 6.67 14.32 3.85
C ILE A 36 6.50 12.89 3.33
N SER A 37 7.59 12.20 3.04
CA SER A 37 7.58 10.80 2.58
C SER A 37 6.84 9.90 3.57
N ARG A 38 7.14 10.00 4.87
CA ARG A 38 6.45 9.23 5.92
C ARG A 38 4.95 9.57 6.00
N LEU A 39 4.59 10.84 5.92
CA LEU A 39 3.19 11.28 5.96
C LEU A 39 2.40 10.79 4.74
N LEU A 40 2.98 10.88 3.54
CA LEU A 40 2.37 10.36 2.31
C LEU A 40 2.20 8.85 2.37
N MET A 41 3.23 8.13 2.84
CA MET A 41 3.15 6.68 3.00
C MET A 41 2.07 6.28 4.00
N LYS A 42 1.97 6.96 5.16
CA LYS A 42 0.89 6.72 6.15
C LYS A 42 -0.49 6.91 5.54
N ARG A 43 -0.69 7.98 4.76
CA ARG A 43 -1.97 8.26 4.09
C ARG A 43 -2.32 7.18 3.08
N ASN A 44 -1.37 6.82 2.21
CA ASN A 44 -1.59 5.82 1.17
C ASN A 44 -1.84 4.43 1.77
N LEU A 45 -1.08 4.07 2.80
CA LEU A 45 -1.25 2.81 3.52
C LEU A 45 -2.62 2.73 4.22
N SER A 46 -3.09 3.82 4.82
CA SER A 46 -4.44 3.89 5.41
C SER A 46 -5.53 3.65 4.36
N SER A 47 -5.40 4.27 3.17
CA SER A 47 -6.33 4.05 2.06
C SER A 47 -6.30 2.60 1.56
N PHE A 48 -5.11 2.03 1.41
CA PHE A 48 -4.91 0.63 1.03
C PHE A 48 -5.57 -0.31 2.03
N CYS A 49 -5.27 -0.16 3.32
CA CYS A 49 -5.86 -0.99 4.39
C CYS A 49 -7.38 -0.90 4.40
N LYS A 50 -7.96 0.30 4.24
CA LYS A 50 -9.41 0.49 4.14
C LYS A 50 -10.01 -0.34 3.01
N ASN A 51 -9.39 -0.35 1.84
CA ASN A 51 -9.86 -1.13 0.70
C ASN A 51 -9.75 -2.65 0.97
N VAL A 52 -8.65 -3.09 1.58
CA VAL A 52 -8.48 -4.52 1.95
C VAL A 52 -9.52 -4.94 3.00
N ILE A 53 -9.81 -4.10 3.99
CA ILE A 53 -10.86 -4.35 4.98
C ILE A 53 -12.22 -4.49 4.29
N ASN A 54 -12.55 -3.62 3.35
CA ASN A 54 -13.81 -3.70 2.59
C ASN A 54 -13.92 -5.02 1.81
N ILE A 55 -12.83 -5.45 1.15
CA ILE A 55 -12.79 -6.74 0.46
C ILE A 55 -12.99 -7.88 1.47
N THR A 56 -12.25 -7.88 2.56
CA THR A 56 -12.34 -8.92 3.60
C THR A 56 -13.74 -8.99 4.17
N THR A 57 -14.36 -7.86 4.52
CA THR A 57 -15.73 -7.80 5.02
C THR A 57 -16.74 -8.34 3.99
N THR A 58 -16.54 -8.04 2.70
CA THR A 58 -17.38 -8.57 1.63
C THR A 58 -17.27 -10.09 1.53
N LEU A 59 -16.05 -10.62 1.63
CA LEU A 59 -15.83 -12.08 1.61
C LEU A 59 -16.45 -12.76 2.82
N VAL A 60 -16.30 -12.20 4.02
CA VAL A 60 -16.91 -12.72 5.25
C VAL A 60 -18.42 -12.76 5.11
N ASN A 61 -19.04 -11.64 4.76
CA ASN A 61 -20.51 -11.52 4.71
C ASN A 61 -21.16 -12.45 3.68
N ASN A 62 -20.46 -12.78 2.59
CA ASN A 62 -21.03 -13.61 1.53
C ASN A 62 -20.67 -15.10 1.63
N PHE A 63 -19.56 -15.46 2.27
CA PHE A 63 -19.04 -16.80 2.17
C PHE A 63 -18.71 -17.50 3.48
N SER A 64 -18.64 -16.80 4.63
CA SER A 64 -18.21 -17.42 5.89
C SER A 64 -19.14 -18.55 6.37
N GLU A 65 -20.43 -18.48 6.07
CA GLU A 65 -21.42 -19.49 6.46
C GLU A 65 -21.77 -20.47 5.33
N ASN A 66 -21.21 -20.29 4.13
CA ASN A 66 -21.52 -21.15 2.99
C ASN A 66 -20.81 -22.50 3.10
N SER A 67 -21.53 -23.52 3.55
CA SER A 67 -21.05 -24.88 3.77
C SER A 67 -21.21 -25.79 2.55
N ASN A 68 -21.65 -25.30 1.39
CA ASN A 68 -21.79 -26.07 0.18
C ASN A 68 -20.41 -26.61 -0.27
N TYR A 69 -20.40 -27.79 -0.84
CA TYR A 69 -19.19 -28.41 -1.39
C TYR A 69 -19.08 -28.14 -2.89
N PHE A 70 -17.86 -28.00 -3.36
CA PHE A 70 -17.54 -27.98 -4.78
C PHE A 70 -16.27 -28.81 -5.06
N PRO A 71 -16.13 -29.41 -6.24
CA PRO A 71 -14.89 -30.07 -6.63
C PRO A 71 -13.75 -29.05 -6.74
N TYR A 72 -12.68 -29.26 -5.99
CA TYR A 72 -11.50 -28.40 -6.03
C TYR A 72 -10.40 -29.07 -6.85
N TYR A 73 -9.61 -28.25 -7.50
CA TYR A 73 -8.58 -28.66 -8.43
C TYR A 73 -7.19 -28.32 -7.91
N THR A 74 -6.25 -29.21 -8.14
CA THR A 74 -4.82 -28.96 -7.98
C THR A 74 -4.12 -29.25 -9.30
N GLN A 75 -3.23 -28.37 -9.73
CA GLN A 75 -2.53 -28.53 -11.03
C GLN A 75 -3.51 -28.76 -12.21
N ASN A 76 -4.66 -28.08 -12.17
CA ASN A 76 -5.75 -28.23 -13.16
C ASN A 76 -6.34 -29.66 -13.26
N GLN A 77 -6.16 -30.50 -12.24
CA GLN A 77 -6.76 -31.81 -12.13
C GLN A 77 -7.75 -31.88 -10.97
N PRO A 78 -8.89 -32.56 -11.11
CA PRO A 78 -9.82 -32.78 -9.99
C PRO A 78 -9.10 -33.46 -8.83
N ALA A 79 -9.23 -32.90 -7.63
CA ALA A 79 -8.52 -33.42 -6.45
C ALA A 79 -9.49 -33.85 -5.37
N SER A 80 -10.24 -32.93 -4.76
CA SER A 80 -11.08 -33.22 -3.61
C SER A 80 -12.29 -32.29 -3.57
N PHE A 81 -13.28 -32.66 -2.74
CA PHE A 81 -14.39 -31.74 -2.43
C PHE A 81 -14.00 -30.82 -1.30
N VAL A 82 -14.20 -29.52 -1.51
CA VAL A 82 -13.86 -28.46 -0.55
C VAL A 82 -15.13 -27.64 -0.28
N LYS A 83 -15.33 -27.22 0.96
CA LYS A 83 -16.41 -26.29 1.30
C LYS A 83 -16.09 -24.90 0.79
N VAL A 84 -17.10 -24.20 0.32
CA VAL A 84 -16.96 -22.80 -0.16
C VAL A 84 -16.37 -21.90 0.92
N ASN A 85 -16.90 -21.98 2.15
CA ASN A 85 -16.38 -21.21 3.26
C ASN A 85 -14.90 -21.55 3.59
N HIS A 86 -14.49 -22.80 3.47
CA HIS A 86 -13.10 -23.20 3.71
C HIS A 86 -12.15 -22.56 2.68
N TYR A 87 -12.55 -22.55 1.41
CA TYR A 87 -11.79 -21.88 0.36
C TYR A 87 -11.62 -20.38 0.67
N PHE A 88 -12.72 -19.67 0.95
CA PHE A 88 -12.67 -18.23 1.22
C PHE A 88 -12.00 -17.89 2.54
N ASN A 89 -12.13 -18.70 3.57
CA ASN A 89 -11.44 -18.51 4.85
C ASN A 89 -9.91 -18.51 4.69
N ASN A 90 -9.36 -19.34 3.82
CA ASN A 90 -7.93 -19.29 3.49
C ASN A 90 -7.47 -17.90 2.95
N ILE A 91 -8.34 -17.21 2.21
CA ILE A 91 -8.08 -15.86 1.72
C ILE A 91 -8.25 -14.84 2.86
N ILE A 92 -9.38 -14.90 3.55
CA ILE A 92 -9.75 -14.01 4.66
C ILE A 92 -8.66 -14.00 5.74
N PHE A 93 -8.19 -15.18 6.18
CA PHE A 93 -7.13 -15.28 7.19
C PHE A 93 -5.82 -14.66 6.73
N THR A 94 -5.44 -14.86 5.47
CA THR A 94 -4.24 -14.22 4.93
C THR A 94 -4.39 -12.67 4.93
N LEU A 95 -5.52 -12.15 4.46
CA LEU A 95 -5.77 -10.71 4.45
C LEU A 95 -5.74 -10.13 5.87
N TYR A 96 -6.38 -10.80 6.83
CA TYR A 96 -6.38 -10.40 8.24
C TYR A 96 -4.97 -10.40 8.83
N GLU A 97 -4.21 -11.48 8.67
CA GLU A 97 -2.85 -11.61 9.20
C GLU A 97 -1.92 -10.48 8.71
N TYR A 98 -1.97 -10.14 7.43
CA TYR A 98 -1.11 -9.10 6.89
C TYR A 98 -1.60 -7.69 7.18
N LEU A 99 -2.91 -7.46 7.32
CA LEU A 99 -3.45 -6.23 7.86
C LEU A 99 -2.97 -6.02 9.31
N ASP A 100 -3.04 -7.06 10.14
CA ASP A 100 -2.58 -6.99 11.53
C ASP A 100 -1.09 -6.63 11.62
N LYS A 101 -0.24 -7.25 10.79
CA LYS A 101 1.19 -6.89 10.67
C LYS A 101 1.41 -5.44 10.27
N ILE A 102 0.58 -4.89 9.38
CA ILE A 102 0.65 -3.47 8.98
C ILE A 102 0.29 -2.57 10.17
N PHE A 103 -0.80 -2.85 10.88
CA PHE A 103 -1.28 -2.00 11.98
C PHE A 103 -0.39 -2.06 13.22
N ASN A 104 0.15 -3.22 13.54
CA ASN A 104 0.92 -3.46 14.76
C ASN A 104 2.43 -3.25 14.59
N SER A 105 2.88 -2.86 13.39
CA SER A 105 4.31 -2.61 13.18
C SER A 105 4.76 -1.33 13.89
N ASN A 106 5.85 -1.45 14.66
CA ASN A 106 6.57 -0.32 15.26
C ASN A 106 7.67 0.22 14.33
N SER A 107 7.36 0.33 13.04
CA SER A 107 8.36 0.76 12.07
C SER A 107 8.66 2.26 12.15
N SER A 108 9.79 2.65 11.57
CA SER A 108 10.27 4.02 11.50
C SER A 108 9.30 5.02 10.84
N ILE A 109 8.25 4.55 10.17
CA ILE A 109 7.17 5.40 9.64
C ILE A 109 6.49 6.25 10.74
N ASN A 110 6.46 5.74 11.98
CA ASN A 110 5.88 6.43 13.13
C ASN A 110 6.89 7.31 13.91
N HIS A 111 8.13 7.33 13.47
CA HIS A 111 9.19 8.16 14.04
C HIS A 111 9.30 9.48 13.26
N SER A 112 9.19 10.59 13.96
CA SER A 112 9.39 11.92 13.39
C SER A 112 10.86 12.13 13.06
N PRO A 113 11.21 12.54 11.84
CA PRO A 113 12.59 12.89 11.50
C PRO A 113 12.94 14.33 11.91
N LEU A 114 11.95 15.12 12.34
CA LEU A 114 12.13 16.54 12.63
C LEU A 114 13.02 16.75 13.85
N GLY A 115 13.97 17.65 13.72
CA GLY A 115 14.98 17.96 14.73
C GLY A 115 16.37 17.45 14.37
N SER A 116 16.51 16.62 13.34
CA SER A 116 17.82 16.20 12.83
C SER A 116 18.52 17.28 12.01
N CYS A 117 17.77 18.25 11.52
CA CYS A 117 18.25 19.28 10.61
C CYS A 117 19.00 18.68 9.41
N GLY A 118 20.25 19.06 9.15
CA GLY A 118 21.07 18.37 8.15
C GLY A 118 21.40 16.93 8.57
N LEU A 119 22.21 16.77 9.60
CA LEU A 119 22.61 15.49 10.20
C LEU A 119 22.89 15.58 11.70
N ASN A 120 23.19 16.79 12.21
CA ASN A 120 23.71 16.99 13.56
C ASN A 120 22.74 17.74 14.51
N GLY A 121 21.48 17.89 14.08
CA GLY A 121 20.52 18.70 14.83
C GLY A 121 20.68 20.20 14.57
N SER A 122 20.14 21.03 15.48
CA SER A 122 20.14 22.49 15.37
C SER A 122 20.27 23.11 16.71
N ASP A 123 21.04 24.21 16.81
CA ASP A 123 21.20 25.04 18.03
C ASP A 123 19.95 25.89 18.31
N PHE A 124 19.01 25.97 17.39
CA PHE A 124 17.76 26.68 17.62
C PHE A 124 16.83 25.88 18.56
N ASN A 125 16.38 26.54 19.63
CA ASN A 125 15.46 25.96 20.61
C ASN A 125 14.04 25.87 20.05
N LEU A 126 13.79 24.86 19.18
CA LEU A 126 12.47 24.59 18.60
C LEU A 126 11.80 23.42 19.32
N ASN A 127 10.49 23.53 19.54
CA ASN A 127 9.72 22.44 20.16
C ASN A 127 9.34 21.37 19.13
N TYR A 128 10.31 20.57 18.70
CA TYR A 128 10.11 19.49 17.74
C TYR A 128 9.10 18.44 18.22
N LYS A 129 9.02 18.16 19.53
CA LYS A 129 8.01 17.24 20.11
C LYS A 129 6.59 17.73 19.84
N LYS A 130 6.34 19.04 20.03
CA LYS A 130 5.02 19.62 19.76
C LYS A 130 4.66 19.56 18.28
N ILE A 131 5.62 19.84 17.39
CA ILE A 131 5.42 19.77 15.94
C ILE A 131 5.13 18.32 15.52
N SER A 132 5.93 17.36 15.98
CA SER A 132 5.78 15.94 15.66
C SER A 132 4.44 15.38 16.09
N ARG A 133 3.96 15.75 17.29
CA ARG A 133 2.61 15.38 17.77
C ARG A 133 1.50 15.94 16.88
N LYS A 134 1.62 17.21 16.45
CA LYS A 134 0.64 17.82 15.52
C LYS A 134 0.62 17.13 14.15
N LEU A 135 1.72 16.50 13.74
CA LEU A 135 1.83 15.71 12.51
C LEU A 135 1.51 14.22 12.73
N ASN A 136 0.97 13.83 13.89
CA ASN A 136 0.58 12.46 14.24
C ASN A 136 1.74 11.45 14.18
N PHE A 137 2.95 11.86 14.58
CA PHE A 137 4.04 10.93 14.85
C PHE A 137 3.97 10.44 16.30
N LYS A 138 4.14 9.13 16.50
CA LYS A 138 4.13 8.53 17.84
C LYS A 138 5.44 8.75 18.59
N PHE A 139 6.55 8.74 17.86
CA PHE A 139 7.90 8.78 18.41
C PHE A 139 8.74 9.87 17.74
N MET A 140 9.86 10.23 18.39
CA MET A 140 10.94 11.00 17.77
C MET A 140 12.08 10.06 17.42
N GLU A 141 12.64 10.19 16.21
CA GLU A 141 13.87 9.46 15.89
C GLU A 141 15.04 10.04 16.71
N LYS A 142 15.81 9.15 17.32
CA LYS A 142 16.93 9.56 18.21
C LYS A 142 18.22 9.78 17.45
N ASN A 143 18.41 9.04 16.37
CA ASN A 143 19.59 9.16 15.53
C ASN A 143 19.28 10.06 14.33
N SER A 144 19.96 11.21 14.26
CA SER A 144 19.72 12.23 13.23
C SER A 144 20.08 11.74 11.81
N ILE A 145 21.09 10.91 11.66
CA ILE A 145 21.46 10.31 10.37
C ILE A 145 20.33 9.36 9.94
N LYS A 146 19.96 8.41 10.80
CA LYS A 146 18.89 7.48 10.55
C LYS A 146 17.57 8.19 10.21
N SER A 147 17.26 9.31 10.83
CA SER A 147 16.01 10.03 10.63
C SER A 147 15.83 10.54 9.20
N VAL A 148 16.91 10.89 8.51
CA VAL A 148 16.90 11.41 7.14
C VAL A 148 17.24 10.35 6.09
N SER A 149 17.96 9.27 6.46
CA SER A 149 18.43 8.23 5.53
C SER A 149 17.61 6.93 5.55
N ASP A 150 16.78 6.72 6.60
CA ASP A 150 16.00 5.50 6.73
C ASP A 150 14.77 5.54 5.83
N TYR A 151 14.79 4.72 4.79
CA TYR A 151 13.69 4.45 3.87
C TYR A 151 13.25 2.98 3.88
N GLU A 152 13.79 2.13 4.79
CA GLU A 152 13.48 0.71 4.91
C GLU A 152 12.00 0.47 5.20
N TYR A 153 11.31 1.42 5.84
CA TYR A 153 9.88 1.36 6.04
C TYR A 153 9.09 1.31 4.73
N LEU A 154 9.60 1.92 3.64
CA LEU A 154 8.97 1.83 2.33
C LEU A 154 9.00 0.39 1.84
N ILE A 155 10.18 -0.24 1.85
CA ILE A 155 10.36 -1.65 1.43
C ILE A 155 9.47 -2.55 2.29
N TYR A 156 9.46 -2.35 3.60
CA TYR A 156 8.67 -3.16 4.53
C TYR A 156 7.18 -3.14 4.19
N TYR A 157 6.57 -1.96 4.10
CA TYR A 157 5.13 -1.85 3.84
C TYR A 157 4.73 -2.22 2.42
N ILE A 158 5.58 -1.91 1.44
CA ILE A 158 5.33 -2.32 0.05
C ILE A 158 5.35 -3.84 -0.05
N ASN A 159 6.28 -4.53 0.61
CA ASN A 159 6.32 -5.99 0.63
C ASN A 159 5.10 -6.61 1.32
N LEU A 160 4.66 -6.08 2.47
CA LEU A 160 3.42 -6.53 3.12
C LEU A 160 2.20 -6.34 2.20
N SER A 161 2.10 -5.19 1.55
CA SER A 161 1.03 -4.92 0.58
C SER A 161 1.08 -5.87 -0.61
N ASN A 162 2.28 -6.17 -1.11
CA ASN A 162 2.47 -7.08 -2.24
C ASN A 162 2.04 -8.52 -1.90
N ILE A 163 2.23 -8.99 -0.67
CA ILE A 163 1.75 -10.30 -0.25
C ILE A 163 0.21 -10.36 -0.30
N ILE A 164 -0.47 -9.31 0.18
CA ILE A 164 -1.93 -9.18 0.10
C ILE A 164 -2.39 -9.23 -1.37
N ILE A 165 -1.75 -8.43 -2.23
CA ILE A 165 -2.07 -8.38 -3.67
C ILE A 165 -1.83 -9.73 -4.33
N THR A 166 -0.74 -10.42 -4.00
CA THR A 166 -0.43 -11.77 -4.51
C THR A 166 -1.51 -12.77 -4.12
N LYS A 167 -2.01 -12.70 -2.88
CA LYS A 167 -3.11 -13.57 -2.43
C LYS A 167 -4.40 -13.32 -3.22
N LEU A 168 -4.75 -12.05 -3.44
CA LEU A 168 -5.91 -11.68 -4.25
C LEU A 168 -5.72 -12.08 -5.73
N SER A 169 -4.52 -11.94 -6.26
CA SER A 169 -4.18 -12.35 -7.63
C SER A 169 -4.39 -13.83 -7.84
N ARG A 170 -3.98 -14.67 -6.89
CA ARG A 170 -4.23 -16.12 -6.94
C ARG A 170 -5.73 -16.45 -6.93
N MET A 171 -6.50 -15.76 -6.08
CA MET A 171 -7.97 -15.87 -6.10
C MET A 171 -8.55 -15.51 -7.48
N PHE A 172 -8.05 -14.46 -8.13
CA PHE A 172 -8.51 -14.07 -9.46
C PHE A 172 -8.14 -15.10 -10.54
N HIS A 173 -6.99 -15.76 -10.43
CA HIS A 173 -6.65 -16.89 -11.32
C HIS A 173 -7.63 -18.06 -11.13
N ASP A 174 -7.95 -18.42 -9.88
CA ASP A 174 -8.96 -19.42 -9.59
C ASP A 174 -10.33 -19.03 -10.19
N PHE A 175 -10.70 -17.74 -10.11
CA PHE A 175 -11.96 -17.24 -10.67
C PHE A 175 -12.01 -17.30 -12.19
N ILE A 176 -10.89 -17.10 -12.90
CA ILE A 176 -10.81 -17.31 -14.34
C ILE A 176 -11.12 -18.78 -14.67
N PHE A 177 -10.55 -19.70 -13.91
CA PHE A 177 -10.80 -21.12 -14.06
C PHE A 177 -12.24 -21.49 -13.69
N PHE A 178 -12.75 -21.03 -12.55
CA PHE A 178 -14.09 -21.35 -12.07
C PHE A 178 -15.23 -20.80 -12.93
N GLN A 179 -14.98 -19.74 -13.69
CA GLN A 179 -15.97 -19.16 -14.61
C GLN A 179 -15.87 -19.70 -16.05
N SER A 180 -14.89 -20.57 -16.35
CA SER A 180 -14.78 -21.18 -17.67
C SER A 180 -16.07 -21.95 -18.04
N TYR A 181 -16.33 -22.07 -19.33
CA TYR A 181 -17.59 -22.65 -19.81
C TYR A 181 -17.81 -24.07 -19.29
N GLU A 182 -16.74 -24.87 -19.21
CA GLU A 182 -16.78 -26.27 -18.79
C GLU A 182 -16.95 -26.44 -17.29
N ILE A 183 -16.32 -25.56 -16.47
CA ILE A 183 -16.34 -25.62 -15.01
C ILE A 183 -17.58 -24.93 -14.45
N ASN A 184 -17.83 -23.68 -14.86
CA ASN A 184 -19.04 -22.91 -14.59
C ASN A 184 -19.49 -22.87 -13.12
N TYR A 185 -18.54 -22.82 -12.17
CA TYR A 185 -18.85 -22.69 -10.72
C TYR A 185 -19.29 -21.29 -10.34
N ILE A 186 -18.79 -20.26 -11.02
CA ILE A 186 -19.15 -18.87 -10.79
C ILE A 186 -19.61 -18.21 -12.09
N LYS A 187 -20.52 -17.24 -11.97
CA LYS A 187 -20.98 -16.41 -13.08
C LYS A 187 -20.70 -14.94 -12.78
N LEU A 188 -19.96 -14.31 -13.66
CA LEU A 188 -19.73 -12.87 -13.57
C LEU A 188 -20.94 -12.11 -14.09
N GLY A 189 -21.29 -11.01 -13.40
CA GLY A 189 -22.35 -10.12 -13.90
C GLY A 189 -21.97 -9.50 -15.25
N LYS A 190 -22.94 -9.31 -16.13
CA LYS A 190 -22.74 -8.80 -17.51
C LYS A 190 -21.87 -7.55 -17.61
N LYS A 191 -21.95 -6.65 -16.62
CA LYS A 191 -21.18 -5.39 -16.55
C LYS A 191 -19.66 -5.59 -16.34
N TYR A 192 -19.25 -6.78 -15.94
CA TYR A 192 -17.85 -7.14 -15.67
C TYR A 192 -17.22 -7.99 -16.78
N LEU A 193 -18.01 -8.29 -17.81
CA LEU A 193 -17.60 -9.09 -18.96
C LEU A 193 -17.26 -8.19 -20.16
N GLY A 194 -16.18 -8.53 -20.85
CA GLY A 194 -15.82 -7.93 -22.14
C GLY A 194 -16.45 -8.73 -23.29
N LYS A 195 -17.00 -8.02 -24.27
CA LYS A 195 -17.50 -8.65 -25.51
C LYS A 195 -16.34 -8.87 -26.48
N SER A 196 -16.37 -9.99 -27.19
CA SER A 196 -15.50 -10.21 -28.33
C SER A 196 -16.03 -9.46 -29.56
N SER A 197 -15.15 -8.79 -30.31
CA SER A 197 -15.52 -8.15 -31.58
C SER A 197 -15.70 -9.15 -32.69
N TYR A 198 -15.13 -10.33 -32.58
CA TYR A 198 -15.13 -11.36 -33.61
C TYR A 198 -16.10 -12.53 -33.31
N PHE A 199 -16.15 -12.98 -32.06
CA PHE A 199 -16.99 -14.09 -31.62
C PHE A 199 -18.17 -13.59 -30.77
N PRO A 200 -19.39 -13.48 -31.34
CA PRO A 200 -20.55 -12.90 -30.64
C PRO A 200 -20.97 -13.65 -29.35
N HIS A 201 -20.69 -14.94 -29.29
CA HIS A 201 -21.00 -15.82 -28.16
C HIS A 201 -19.97 -15.73 -27.03
N LYS A 202 -18.77 -15.15 -27.27
CA LYS A 202 -17.68 -15.14 -26.35
C LYS A 202 -17.80 -13.95 -25.37
N SER A 203 -17.75 -14.25 -24.07
CA SER A 203 -17.73 -13.27 -22.98
C SER A 203 -16.47 -13.46 -22.15
N ASN A 204 -15.56 -12.49 -22.21
CA ASN A 204 -14.28 -12.55 -21.51
C ASN A 204 -14.41 -12.01 -20.08
N PRO A 205 -13.67 -12.53 -19.08
CA PRO A 205 -13.64 -12.02 -17.70
C PRO A 205 -12.79 -10.75 -17.59
N TYR A 206 -13.12 -9.73 -18.38
CA TYR A 206 -12.30 -8.52 -18.57
C TYR A 206 -11.88 -7.85 -17.27
N LEU A 207 -12.78 -7.75 -16.27
CA LEU A 207 -12.43 -7.13 -15.00
C LEU A 207 -11.36 -7.92 -14.26
N ILE A 208 -11.46 -9.26 -14.26
CA ILE A 208 -10.47 -10.11 -13.58
C ILE A 208 -9.12 -10.03 -14.29
N GLU A 209 -9.11 -10.09 -15.63
CA GLU A 209 -7.89 -9.93 -16.43
C GLU A 209 -7.20 -8.58 -16.14
N LYS A 210 -7.98 -7.49 -16.01
CA LYS A 210 -7.47 -6.18 -15.64
C LYS A 210 -6.88 -6.15 -14.22
N CYS A 211 -7.52 -6.82 -13.25
CA CYS A 211 -6.97 -6.93 -11.89
C CYS A 211 -5.64 -7.69 -11.88
N LEU A 212 -5.51 -8.75 -12.66
CA LEU A 212 -4.26 -9.49 -12.79
C LEU A 212 -3.15 -8.67 -13.44
N SER A 213 -3.47 -7.92 -14.50
CA SER A 213 -2.53 -7.01 -15.15
C SER A 213 -2.00 -5.95 -14.16
N LEU A 214 -2.89 -5.30 -13.40
CA LEU A 214 -2.51 -4.33 -12.37
C LEU A 214 -1.68 -4.94 -11.25
N SER A 215 -1.96 -6.18 -10.86
CA SER A 215 -1.17 -6.90 -9.85
C SER A 215 0.28 -7.11 -10.32
N ASN A 216 0.48 -7.50 -11.58
CA ASN A 216 1.81 -7.66 -12.17
C ASN A 216 2.55 -6.32 -12.27
N GLU A 217 1.86 -5.25 -12.65
CA GLU A 217 2.43 -3.90 -12.70
C GLU A 217 2.90 -3.43 -11.32
N LEU A 218 2.10 -3.63 -10.27
CA LEU A 218 2.46 -3.29 -8.89
C LEU A 218 3.69 -4.07 -8.39
N ASN A 219 3.81 -5.35 -8.76
CA ASN A 219 5.00 -6.14 -8.43
C ASN A 219 6.26 -5.59 -9.11
N ASN A 220 6.17 -5.12 -10.34
CA ASN A 220 7.28 -4.48 -11.04
C ASN A 220 7.70 -3.16 -10.35
N TYR A 221 6.76 -2.32 -9.92
CA TYR A 221 7.06 -1.11 -9.15
C TYR A 221 7.73 -1.43 -7.80
N ASN A 222 7.31 -2.49 -7.11
CA ASN A 222 7.96 -2.94 -5.89
C ASN A 222 9.45 -3.25 -6.11
N ASN A 223 9.77 -3.99 -7.18
CA ASN A 223 11.15 -4.30 -7.54
C ASN A 223 11.97 -3.03 -7.88
N LEU A 224 11.38 -2.09 -8.62
CA LEU A 224 12.02 -0.82 -8.96
C LEU A 224 12.35 0.02 -7.73
N ILE A 225 11.41 0.15 -6.78
CA ILE A 225 11.62 0.89 -5.53
C ILE A 225 12.71 0.22 -4.69
N SER A 226 12.66 -1.09 -4.53
CA SER A 226 13.65 -1.84 -3.75
C SER A 226 15.06 -1.71 -4.32
N ASN A 227 15.20 -1.72 -5.66
CA ASN A 227 16.49 -1.53 -6.33
C ASN A 227 16.95 -0.06 -6.28
N GLY A 228 16.03 0.90 -6.44
CA GLY A 228 16.33 2.33 -6.35
C GLY A 228 16.89 2.72 -4.99
N LEU A 229 16.30 2.19 -3.91
CA LEU A 229 16.73 2.50 -2.54
C LEU A 229 18.13 1.93 -2.19
N ARG A 230 18.58 0.87 -2.86
CA ARG A 230 19.95 0.35 -2.68
C ARG A 230 21.05 1.30 -3.18
N ASN A 231 20.71 2.16 -4.13
CA ASN A 231 21.63 3.10 -4.76
C ASN A 231 21.39 4.54 -4.32
N PHE A 232 20.55 4.74 -3.28
CA PHE A 232 20.25 6.06 -2.78
C PHE A 232 21.43 6.56 -1.93
N LEU A 233 22.05 7.65 -2.38
CA LEU A 233 23.06 8.38 -1.62
C LEU A 233 22.39 9.52 -0.85
N LEU A 234 22.85 9.74 0.37
CA LEU A 234 22.38 10.83 1.24
C LEU A 234 22.75 12.21 0.68
#